data_01f07f8e789951728f5dab43198c34cd
#
_entry.id   01f07f8e789951728f5dab43198c34cd
#
_cell.length_a   1.000
_cell.length_b   1.000
_cell.length_c   1.000
_cell.angle_alpha   90.00
_cell.angle_beta   90.00
_cell.angle_gamma   90.00
#
_symmetry.space_group_name_H-M   'P 1'
#
loop_
_entity.id
_entity.type
_entity.pdbx_description
1 polymer ?
#
loop_
_entity_poly.entity_id
_entity_poly.type
_entity_poly.pdbx_seq_one_letter_code
_entity_poly.pdbx_strand_id
1 'polypeptide(L)'
;DVWALLVKPLLFLLLGLIAFSFLYAQKALERLPEREAKPPFPTGALATPMLLLCALYALFAAVQFIYLFGGREAAAMRGGYAQYARNGFFELVVICALNLLLAGLAVRRSGGARVVRAAAVGMYAFTAVMLASSAWRMSLYTARFGLSFLRLITYWGIFAMAAVTLAAAWHAVRPETRTWSAAFAVIVASWLLFAYANPEGVIAAYNVRRAGAKVDVEYLSGLSPDALAALKPLAKENAWAGVAANRIGDGYRDISAYEWSLTCRLLPETAAEPIPEGESPYVGDE
;
A
#
# COMPACT_ATOMS: atom_id res chain seq x y z
N ASP A 1 4.95 -22.77 -17.49
CA ASP A 1 3.62 -22.12 -17.49
C ASP A 1 3.49 -21.14 -18.64
N VAL A 2 3.01 -21.65 -19.82
CA VAL A 2 2.73 -20.84 -21.03
C VAL A 2 1.78 -19.69 -20.68
N TRP A 3 0.87 -19.89 -19.75
CA TRP A 3 -0.08 -18.90 -19.28
C TRP A 3 0.60 -17.69 -18.60
N ALA A 4 1.56 -17.94 -17.73
CA ALA A 4 2.31 -16.85 -17.09
C ALA A 4 3.18 -16.08 -18.09
N LEU A 5 3.71 -16.77 -19.09
CA LEU A 5 4.52 -16.17 -20.16
C LEU A 5 3.71 -15.21 -21.07
N LEU A 6 2.42 -15.48 -21.27
CA LEU A 6 1.54 -14.66 -22.10
C LEU A 6 0.85 -13.55 -21.27
N VAL A 7 0.39 -13.88 -20.06
CA VAL A 7 -0.39 -12.95 -19.22
C VAL A 7 0.45 -11.83 -18.66
N LYS A 8 1.68 -12.11 -18.19
CA LYS A 8 2.58 -11.08 -17.63
C LYS A 8 2.92 -9.96 -18.64
N PRO A 9 3.41 -10.25 -19.87
CA PRO A 9 3.71 -9.22 -20.85
C PRO A 9 2.46 -8.50 -21.34
N LEU A 10 1.33 -9.21 -21.47
CA LEU A 10 0.05 -8.59 -21.87
C LEU A 10 -0.43 -7.60 -20.80
N LEU A 11 -0.32 -7.94 -19.52
CA LEU A 11 -0.67 -7.08 -18.40
C LEU A 11 0.26 -5.86 -18.33
N PHE A 12 1.56 -6.06 -18.58
CA PHE A 12 2.53 -4.99 -18.66
C PHE A 12 2.25 -4.03 -19.82
N LEU A 13 1.93 -4.57 -20.98
CA LEU A 13 1.54 -3.79 -22.16
C LEU A 13 0.25 -3.00 -21.90
N LEU A 14 -0.75 -3.61 -21.28
CA LEU A 14 -2.01 -2.96 -20.92
C LEU A 14 -1.79 -1.81 -19.94
N LEU A 15 -1.00 -2.02 -18.89
CA LEU A 15 -0.64 -0.98 -17.93
C LEU A 15 0.16 0.15 -18.59
N GLY A 16 1.09 -0.20 -19.49
CA GLY A 16 1.85 0.77 -20.28
C GLY A 16 0.96 1.62 -21.18
N LEU A 17 -0.03 1.00 -21.86
CA LEU A 17 -1.02 1.70 -22.68
C LEU A 17 -1.92 2.62 -21.84
N ILE A 18 -2.35 2.19 -20.65
CA ILE A 18 -3.12 3.01 -19.73
C ILE A 18 -2.31 4.24 -19.28
N ALA A 19 -1.05 4.03 -18.87
CA ALA A 19 -0.17 5.10 -18.47
C ALA A 19 0.13 6.07 -19.64
N PHE A 20 0.43 5.54 -20.82
CA PHE A 20 0.62 6.33 -22.02
C PHE A 20 -0.63 7.14 -22.39
N SER A 21 -1.80 6.51 -22.38
CA SER A 21 -3.07 7.17 -22.68
C SER A 21 -3.38 8.29 -21.70
N PHE A 22 -3.06 8.08 -20.41
CA PHE A 22 -3.21 9.12 -19.39
C PHE A 22 -2.28 10.32 -19.63
N LEU A 23 -0.99 10.07 -19.91
CA LEU A 23 -0.01 11.13 -20.20
C LEU A 23 -0.35 11.85 -21.52
N TYR A 24 -0.75 11.10 -22.53
CA TYR A 24 -1.17 11.66 -23.82
C TYR A 24 -2.43 12.51 -23.67
N ALA A 25 -3.43 12.04 -22.91
CA ALA A 25 -4.65 12.78 -22.65
C ALA A 25 -4.38 14.11 -21.92
N GLN A 26 -3.45 14.15 -20.97
CA GLN A 26 -3.04 15.39 -20.32
C GLN A 26 -2.46 16.40 -21.32
N LYS A 27 -1.60 15.92 -22.24
CA LYS A 27 -0.97 16.76 -23.27
C LYS A 27 -1.94 17.16 -24.38
N ALA A 28 -2.87 16.29 -24.72
CA ALA A 28 -3.91 16.56 -25.71
C ALA A 28 -4.97 17.54 -25.18
N LEU A 29 -5.34 17.44 -23.90
CA LEU A 29 -6.26 18.37 -23.23
C LEU A 29 -5.74 19.83 -23.24
N GLU A 30 -4.41 20.03 -23.19
CA GLU A 30 -3.79 21.36 -23.31
C GLU A 30 -3.98 21.99 -24.70
N ARG A 31 -4.27 21.17 -25.73
CA ARG A 31 -4.39 21.60 -27.14
C ARG A 31 -5.82 21.69 -27.65
N LEU A 32 -6.79 21.18 -26.88
CA LEU A 32 -8.19 21.23 -27.30
C LEU A 32 -8.74 22.63 -27.04
N PRO A 33 -9.53 23.19 -27.99
CA PRO A 33 -10.26 24.42 -27.74
C PRO A 33 -11.16 24.24 -26.51
N GLU A 34 -11.27 25.28 -25.72
CA GLU A 34 -12.10 25.28 -24.50
C GLU A 34 -13.52 24.80 -24.88
N ARG A 35 -13.82 23.56 -24.50
CA ARG A 35 -15.14 22.99 -24.68
C ARG A 35 -16.11 23.83 -23.87
N GLU A 36 -17.20 24.27 -24.48
CA GLU A 36 -18.27 25.01 -23.78
C GLU A 36 -18.53 24.37 -22.42
N ALA A 37 -18.19 25.10 -21.37
CA ALA A 37 -18.29 24.60 -20.01
C ALA A 37 -19.76 24.33 -19.73
N LYS A 38 -20.12 23.09 -19.39
CA LYS A 38 -21.47 22.81 -18.90
C LYS A 38 -21.79 23.74 -17.75
N PRO A 39 -23.02 24.25 -17.67
CA PRO A 39 -23.42 25.17 -16.61
C PRO A 39 -23.07 24.58 -15.24
N PRO A 40 -22.48 25.34 -14.34
CA PRO A 40 -22.09 24.84 -13.02
C PRO A 40 -23.34 24.39 -12.24
N PHE A 41 -23.19 23.34 -11.45
CA PHE A 41 -24.23 22.91 -10.54
C PHE A 41 -24.49 24.01 -9.48
N PRO A 42 -25.73 24.13 -8.99
CA PRO A 42 -26.05 25.06 -7.90
C PRO A 42 -25.10 24.82 -6.72
N THR A 43 -24.46 25.87 -6.24
CA THR A 43 -23.46 25.80 -5.16
C THR A 43 -24.03 25.14 -3.91
N GLY A 44 -25.29 25.42 -3.54
CA GLY A 44 -25.95 24.79 -2.39
C GLY A 44 -26.13 23.28 -2.55
N ALA A 45 -26.47 22.81 -3.76
CA ALA A 45 -26.64 21.39 -4.02
C ALA A 45 -25.34 20.59 -3.86
N LEU A 46 -24.18 21.21 -4.10
CA LEU A 46 -22.88 20.56 -3.90
C LEU A 46 -22.34 20.79 -2.48
N ALA A 47 -22.46 21.99 -1.94
CA ALA A 47 -21.88 22.36 -0.65
C ALA A 47 -22.59 21.69 0.53
N THR A 48 -23.92 21.63 0.52
CA THR A 48 -24.70 21.08 1.64
C THR A 48 -24.34 19.64 1.97
N PRO A 49 -24.38 18.66 1.01
CA PRO A 49 -24.01 17.30 1.32
C PRO A 49 -22.54 17.15 1.74
N MET A 50 -21.64 17.96 1.15
CA MET A 50 -20.22 17.92 1.53
C MET A 50 -20.00 18.42 2.97
N LEU A 51 -20.68 19.50 3.38
CA LEU A 51 -20.58 20.01 4.75
C LEU A 51 -21.20 19.04 5.77
N LEU A 52 -22.31 18.39 5.42
CA LEU A 52 -22.90 17.34 6.25
C LEU A 52 -21.95 16.14 6.42
N LEU A 53 -21.30 15.71 5.34
CA LEU A 53 -20.27 14.67 5.40
C LEU A 53 -19.07 15.11 6.25
N CYS A 54 -18.61 16.36 6.12
CA CYS A 54 -17.54 16.90 6.97
C CYS A 54 -17.94 16.88 8.46
N ALA A 55 -19.18 17.24 8.80
CA ALA A 55 -19.68 17.20 10.17
C ALA A 55 -19.72 15.75 10.70
N LEU A 56 -20.20 14.80 9.88
CA LEU A 56 -20.19 13.38 10.22
C LEU A 56 -18.76 12.84 10.41
N TYR A 57 -17.83 13.24 9.56
CA TYR A 57 -16.43 12.85 9.68
C TYR A 57 -15.73 13.48 10.87
N ALA A 58 -16.10 14.72 11.25
CA ALA A 58 -15.60 15.33 12.49
C ALA A 58 -16.01 14.50 13.71
N LEU A 59 -17.27 14.08 13.78
CA LEU A 59 -17.76 13.17 14.83
C LEU A 59 -17.02 11.84 14.81
N PHE A 60 -16.87 11.23 13.62
CA PHE A 60 -16.12 9.99 13.46
C PHE A 60 -14.65 10.13 13.87
N ALA A 61 -13.99 11.23 13.48
CA ALA A 61 -12.60 11.51 13.84
C ALA A 61 -12.45 11.69 15.36
N ALA A 62 -13.39 12.37 16.03
CA ALA A 62 -13.40 12.50 17.47
C ALA A 62 -13.50 11.15 18.17
N VAL A 63 -14.41 10.28 17.71
CA VAL A 63 -14.55 8.91 18.21
C VAL A 63 -13.26 8.11 17.94
N GLN A 64 -12.70 8.18 16.74
CA GLN A 64 -11.45 7.50 16.38
C GLN A 64 -10.30 7.97 17.26
N PHE A 65 -10.22 9.26 17.55
CA PHE A 65 -9.17 9.83 18.38
C PHE A 65 -9.24 9.28 19.82
N ILE A 66 -10.44 9.20 20.38
CA ILE A 66 -10.67 8.60 21.70
C ILE A 66 -10.22 7.13 21.72
N TYR A 67 -10.57 6.36 20.68
CA TYR A 67 -10.19 4.95 20.59
C TYR A 67 -8.69 4.73 20.26
N LEU A 68 -8.08 5.62 19.48
CA LEU A 68 -6.66 5.54 19.13
C LEU A 68 -5.76 5.83 20.34
N PHE A 69 -6.17 6.80 21.18
CA PHE A 69 -5.43 7.21 22.39
C PHE A 69 -5.96 6.57 23.68
N GLY A 70 -7.15 5.95 23.64
CA GLY A 70 -7.79 5.27 24.79
C GLY A 70 -7.16 3.96 25.25
N GLY A 71 -6.03 3.56 24.64
CA GLY A 71 -5.20 2.44 25.08
C GLY A 71 -5.57 1.07 24.51
N ARG A 72 -4.64 0.13 24.72
CA ARG A 72 -4.71 -1.26 24.24
C ARG A 72 -5.92 -2.05 24.80
N GLU A 73 -6.48 -1.62 25.91
CA GLU A 73 -7.61 -2.29 26.58
C GLU A 73 -8.91 -2.21 25.78
N ALA A 74 -9.16 -1.11 25.06
CA ALA A 74 -10.35 -0.96 24.21
C ALA A 74 -10.33 -1.89 22.98
N ALA A 75 -9.16 -2.29 22.50
CA ALA A 75 -8.99 -3.22 21.39
C ALA A 75 -9.16 -4.68 21.80
N ALA A 76 -8.84 -5.03 23.04
CA ALA A 76 -8.95 -6.40 23.58
C ALA A 76 -10.42 -6.86 23.76
N MET A 77 -11.35 -5.93 23.92
CA MET A 77 -12.76 -6.23 24.21
C MET A 77 -13.60 -6.66 23.00
N ARG A 78 -13.08 -6.64 21.76
CA ARG A 78 -13.84 -6.90 20.52
C ARG A 78 -13.31 -8.10 19.71
N GLY A 79 -13.33 -9.28 20.28
CA GLY A 79 -13.27 -10.54 19.50
C GLY A 79 -11.99 -10.83 18.72
N GLY A 80 -10.84 -10.30 19.16
CA GLY A 80 -9.55 -10.58 18.53
C GLY A 80 -8.96 -9.37 17.80
N TYR A 81 -7.77 -9.00 18.23
CA TYR A 81 -7.01 -7.85 17.74
C TYR A 81 -6.80 -7.86 16.21
N ALA A 82 -6.64 -9.06 15.63
CA ALA A 82 -6.41 -9.27 14.21
C ALA A 82 -7.63 -8.95 13.36
N GLN A 83 -8.80 -9.39 13.78
CA GLN A 83 -10.04 -9.22 13.04
C GLN A 83 -10.50 -7.75 13.06
N TYR A 84 -10.32 -7.08 14.20
CA TYR A 84 -10.56 -5.64 14.31
C TYR A 84 -9.66 -4.80 13.40
N ALA A 85 -8.35 -5.12 13.37
CA ALA A 85 -7.40 -4.41 12.52
C ALA A 85 -7.69 -4.61 11.03
N ARG A 86 -8.07 -5.84 10.63
CA ARG A 86 -8.33 -6.19 9.22
C ARG A 86 -9.64 -5.61 8.70
N ASN A 87 -10.75 -5.81 9.41
CA ASN A 87 -12.06 -5.41 8.92
C ASN A 87 -12.21 -3.89 8.81
N GLY A 88 -11.80 -3.14 9.85
CA GLY A 88 -11.87 -1.69 9.81
C GLY A 88 -10.92 -1.01 8.83
N PHE A 89 -9.88 -1.70 8.35
CA PHE A 89 -8.95 -1.16 7.37
C PHE A 89 -9.58 -1.01 5.98
N PHE A 90 -10.19 -2.07 5.44
CA PHE A 90 -10.78 -2.04 4.10
C PHE A 90 -11.94 -1.05 4.00
N GLU A 91 -12.76 -0.95 5.04
CA GLU A 91 -13.84 0.04 5.11
C GLU A 91 -13.31 1.48 5.00
N LEU A 92 -12.24 1.80 5.74
CA LEU A 92 -11.62 3.13 5.67
C LEU A 92 -11.04 3.43 4.29
N VAL A 93 -10.40 2.47 3.64
CA VAL A 93 -9.85 2.64 2.28
C VAL A 93 -10.95 2.94 1.27
N VAL A 94 -12.05 2.22 1.33
CA VAL A 94 -13.20 2.45 0.43
C VAL A 94 -13.79 3.85 0.67
N ILE A 95 -13.97 4.25 1.92
CA ILE A 95 -14.47 5.59 2.27
C ILE A 95 -13.51 6.67 1.75
N CYS A 96 -12.20 6.50 1.90
CA CYS A 96 -11.21 7.43 1.37
C CYS A 96 -11.30 7.57 -0.16
N ALA A 97 -11.45 6.46 -0.89
CA ALA A 97 -11.61 6.48 -2.34
C ALA A 97 -12.90 7.20 -2.76
N LEU A 98 -14.01 6.94 -2.08
CA LEU A 98 -15.29 7.62 -2.31
C LEU A 98 -15.19 9.12 -2.03
N ASN A 99 -14.53 9.53 -0.96
CA ASN A 99 -14.29 10.93 -0.64
C ASN A 99 -13.50 11.65 -1.72
N LEU A 100 -12.42 11.05 -2.21
CA LEU A 100 -11.63 11.61 -3.30
C LEU A 100 -12.46 11.79 -4.56
N LEU A 101 -13.28 10.80 -4.89
CA LEU A 101 -14.16 10.87 -6.07
C LEU A 101 -15.23 11.96 -5.90
N LEU A 102 -15.97 11.97 -4.80
CA LEU A 102 -17.07 12.90 -4.54
C LEU A 102 -16.57 14.34 -4.48
N ALA A 103 -15.53 14.60 -3.69
CA ALA A 103 -14.97 15.95 -3.57
C ALA A 103 -14.34 16.42 -4.89
N GLY A 104 -13.64 15.56 -5.60
CA GLY A 104 -13.07 15.87 -6.91
C GLY A 104 -14.13 16.20 -7.95
N LEU A 105 -15.22 15.43 -8.03
CA LEU A 105 -16.35 15.71 -8.92
C LEU A 105 -17.06 17.01 -8.56
N ALA A 106 -17.27 17.27 -7.25
CA ALA A 106 -17.91 18.50 -6.78
C ALA A 106 -17.08 19.74 -7.15
N VAL A 107 -15.75 19.69 -6.93
CA VAL A 107 -14.85 20.79 -7.32
C VAL A 107 -14.92 21.05 -8.83
N ARG A 108 -14.88 19.99 -9.66
CA ARG A 108 -14.98 20.11 -11.13
C ARG A 108 -16.30 20.71 -11.61
N ARG A 109 -17.41 20.45 -10.88
CA ARG A 109 -18.76 20.89 -11.26
C ARG A 109 -19.19 22.21 -10.61
N SER A 110 -18.38 22.75 -9.70
CA SER A 110 -18.73 23.93 -8.89
C SER A 110 -18.54 25.27 -9.62
N GLY A 111 -17.96 25.30 -10.82
CA GLY A 111 -17.59 26.55 -11.49
C GLY A 111 -16.65 27.44 -10.67
N GLY A 112 -15.87 26.84 -9.77
CA GLY A 112 -14.91 27.58 -8.93
C GLY A 112 -15.47 28.14 -7.63
N ALA A 113 -16.67 27.77 -7.21
CA ALA A 113 -17.32 28.26 -5.97
C ALA A 113 -16.42 28.01 -4.74
N ARG A 114 -16.07 29.07 -4.02
CA ARG A 114 -15.15 29.02 -2.86
C ARG A 114 -15.65 28.12 -1.75
N VAL A 115 -16.95 28.09 -1.48
CA VAL A 115 -17.57 27.27 -0.44
C VAL A 115 -17.37 25.76 -0.75
N VAL A 116 -17.58 25.35 -2.01
CA VAL A 116 -17.38 23.95 -2.44
C VAL A 116 -15.91 23.57 -2.34
N ARG A 117 -14.99 24.45 -2.73
CA ARG A 117 -13.55 24.21 -2.59
C ARG A 117 -13.13 24.08 -1.13
N ALA A 118 -13.63 24.95 -0.25
CA ALA A 118 -13.36 24.87 1.19
C ALA A 118 -13.88 23.56 1.80
N ALA A 119 -15.12 23.16 1.45
CA ALA A 119 -15.69 21.88 1.88
C ALA A 119 -14.88 20.70 1.35
N ALA A 120 -14.39 20.74 0.11
CA ALA A 120 -13.53 19.71 -0.46
C ALA A 120 -12.21 19.59 0.30
N VAL A 121 -11.56 20.70 0.64
CA VAL A 121 -10.34 20.71 1.47
C VAL A 121 -10.61 20.09 2.84
N GLY A 122 -11.76 20.40 3.46
CA GLY A 122 -12.19 19.76 4.70
C GLY A 122 -12.34 18.25 4.56
N MET A 123 -13.01 17.77 3.49
CA MET A 123 -13.12 16.34 3.19
C MET A 123 -11.74 15.68 2.99
N TYR A 124 -10.82 16.32 2.27
CA TYR A 124 -9.47 15.78 2.07
C TYR A 124 -8.67 15.74 3.38
N ALA A 125 -8.84 16.73 4.26
CA ALA A 125 -8.23 16.72 5.58
C ALA A 125 -8.71 15.51 6.42
N PHE A 126 -10.03 15.26 6.46
CA PHE A 126 -10.57 14.07 7.12
C PHE A 126 -10.10 12.77 6.46
N THR A 127 -10.00 12.73 5.12
CA THR A 127 -9.45 11.59 4.40
C THR A 127 -7.99 11.32 4.81
N ALA A 128 -7.18 12.36 4.97
CA ALA A 128 -5.81 12.21 5.46
C ALA A 128 -5.75 11.64 6.89
N VAL A 129 -6.65 12.08 7.78
CA VAL A 129 -6.77 11.51 9.13
C VAL A 129 -7.17 10.03 9.09
N MET A 130 -8.12 9.66 8.22
CA MET A 130 -8.52 8.26 8.03
C MET A 130 -7.39 7.39 7.48
N LEU A 131 -6.61 7.91 6.52
CA LEU A 131 -5.43 7.20 5.99
C LEU A 131 -4.35 7.02 7.06
N ALA A 132 -4.10 8.03 7.89
CA ALA A 132 -3.17 7.92 9.01
C ALA A 132 -3.65 6.86 10.03
N SER A 133 -4.95 6.84 10.34
CA SER A 133 -5.55 5.81 11.21
C SER A 133 -5.43 4.41 10.59
N SER A 134 -5.62 4.28 9.27
CA SER A 134 -5.46 3.02 8.55
C SER A 134 -4.01 2.52 8.58
N ALA A 135 -3.04 3.42 8.36
CA ALA A 135 -1.62 3.11 8.46
C ALA A 135 -1.24 2.64 9.88
N TRP A 136 -1.77 3.32 10.89
CA TRP A 136 -1.56 2.92 12.29
C TRP A 136 -2.11 1.53 12.60
N ARG A 137 -3.35 1.24 12.19
CA ARG A 137 -3.95 -0.11 12.36
C ARG A 137 -3.14 -1.17 11.64
N MET A 138 -2.69 -0.90 10.42
CA MET A 138 -1.83 -1.80 9.67
C MET A 138 -0.49 -2.03 10.38
N SER A 139 0.11 -1.00 10.99
CA SER A 139 1.35 -1.14 11.76
C SER A 139 1.18 -2.05 12.99
N LEU A 140 0.08 -1.92 13.70
CA LEU A 140 -0.27 -2.80 14.82
C LEU A 140 -0.45 -4.26 14.36
N TYR A 141 -1.14 -4.45 13.23
CA TYR A 141 -1.33 -5.78 12.64
C TYR A 141 0.00 -6.41 12.21
N THR A 142 0.86 -5.62 11.54
CA THR A 142 2.19 -6.07 11.12
C THR A 142 3.09 -6.36 12.31
N ALA A 143 3.01 -5.55 13.36
CA ALA A 143 3.75 -5.79 14.60
C ALA A 143 3.33 -7.09 15.31
N ARG A 144 2.09 -7.54 15.16
CA ARG A 144 1.61 -8.80 15.76
C ARG A 144 1.92 -10.02 14.91
N PHE A 145 1.68 -9.95 13.59
CA PHE A 145 1.69 -11.10 12.68
C PHE A 145 2.85 -11.11 11.68
N GLY A 146 3.82 -10.20 11.80
CA GLY A 146 4.92 -10.07 10.86
C GLY A 146 4.53 -9.31 9.58
N LEU A 147 5.50 -9.14 8.69
CA LEU A 147 5.34 -8.50 7.40
C LEU A 147 5.13 -9.56 6.32
N SER A 148 4.16 -9.34 5.42
CA SER A 148 3.96 -10.15 4.22
C SER A 148 3.91 -9.24 3.00
N PHE A 149 4.06 -9.82 1.80
CA PHE A 149 4.01 -9.08 0.55
C PHE A 149 2.69 -8.27 0.41
N LEU A 150 1.55 -8.90 0.76
CA LEU A 150 0.25 -8.23 0.71
C LEU A 150 0.16 -7.04 1.68
N ARG A 151 0.77 -7.13 2.85
CA ARG A 151 0.83 -6.03 3.82
C ARG A 151 1.75 -4.91 3.34
N LEU A 152 2.87 -5.27 2.74
CA LEU A 152 3.82 -4.29 2.20
C LEU A 152 3.22 -3.49 1.02
N ILE A 153 2.55 -4.16 0.07
CA ILE A 153 1.84 -3.48 -1.03
C ILE A 153 0.67 -2.63 -0.51
N THR A 154 0.05 -3.04 0.59
CA THR A 154 -1.00 -2.24 1.25
C THR A 154 -0.45 -0.93 1.81
N TYR A 155 0.73 -0.93 2.42
CA TYR A 155 1.40 0.32 2.84
C TYR A 155 1.70 1.23 1.66
N TRP A 156 2.17 0.66 0.54
CA TRP A 156 2.35 1.45 -0.68
C TRP A 156 1.01 2.02 -1.19
N GLY A 157 -0.07 1.26 -1.15
CA GLY A 157 -1.40 1.72 -1.53
C GLY A 157 -1.90 2.89 -0.66
N ILE A 158 -1.68 2.83 0.66
CA ILE A 158 -1.98 3.94 1.58
C ILE A 158 -1.16 5.18 1.21
N PHE A 159 0.14 5.02 0.94
CA PHE A 159 1.02 6.10 0.51
C PHE A 159 0.54 6.74 -0.80
N ALA A 160 0.21 5.93 -1.82
CA ALA A 160 -0.30 6.41 -3.09
C ALA A 160 -1.61 7.20 -2.92
N MET A 161 -2.53 6.69 -2.10
CA MET A 161 -3.79 7.37 -1.80
C MET A 161 -3.57 8.67 -1.03
N ALA A 162 -2.60 8.73 -0.11
CA ALA A 162 -2.22 9.95 0.58
C ALA A 162 -1.64 10.99 -0.39
N ALA A 163 -0.79 10.58 -1.33
CA ALA A 163 -0.25 11.45 -2.37
C ALA A 163 -1.37 12.05 -3.25
N VAL A 164 -2.34 11.23 -3.67
CA VAL A 164 -3.52 11.70 -4.42
C VAL A 164 -4.36 12.67 -3.58
N THR A 165 -4.57 12.37 -2.30
CA THR A 165 -5.34 13.24 -1.38
C THR A 165 -4.69 14.61 -1.22
N LEU A 166 -3.37 14.65 -1.02
CA LEU A 166 -2.61 15.90 -0.91
C LEU A 166 -2.63 16.69 -2.23
N ALA A 167 -2.48 16.00 -3.36
CA ALA A 167 -2.58 16.61 -4.68
C ALA A 167 -3.96 17.20 -4.92
N ALA A 168 -5.03 16.48 -4.56
CA ALA A 168 -6.40 16.94 -4.68
C ALA A 168 -6.69 18.16 -3.79
N ALA A 169 -6.22 18.15 -2.54
CA ALA A 169 -6.31 19.27 -1.62
C ALA A 169 -5.57 20.50 -2.16
N TRP A 170 -4.35 20.32 -2.66
CA TRP A 170 -3.56 21.39 -3.26
C TRP A 170 -4.23 21.97 -4.50
N HIS A 171 -4.75 21.12 -5.39
CA HIS A 171 -5.47 21.55 -6.57
C HIS A 171 -6.77 22.30 -6.25
N ALA A 172 -7.47 21.91 -5.18
CA ALA A 172 -8.66 22.65 -4.73
C ALA A 172 -8.33 24.08 -4.26
N VAL A 173 -7.13 24.29 -3.68
CA VAL A 173 -6.64 25.61 -3.25
C VAL A 173 -6.04 26.39 -4.43
N ARG A 174 -5.23 25.72 -5.26
CA ARG A 174 -4.48 26.31 -6.38
C ARG A 174 -4.74 25.55 -7.68
N PRO A 175 -5.85 25.81 -8.38
CA PRO A 175 -6.27 25.05 -9.57
C PRO A 175 -5.35 25.23 -10.79
N GLU A 176 -4.52 26.27 -10.81
CA GLU A 176 -3.61 26.56 -11.93
C GLU A 176 -2.35 25.69 -11.94
N THR A 177 -2.12 24.88 -10.90
CA THR A 177 -0.91 24.05 -10.78
C THR A 177 -1.08 22.71 -11.48
N ARG A 178 0.04 22.18 -12.06
CA ARG A 178 0.11 20.84 -12.66
C ARG A 178 0.17 19.74 -11.59
N THR A 179 -0.69 19.79 -10.59
CA THR A 179 -0.66 18.95 -9.41
C THR A 179 -0.85 17.48 -9.74
N TRP A 180 -1.73 17.17 -10.71
CA TRP A 180 -2.02 15.79 -11.08
C TRP A 180 -0.86 15.10 -11.78
N SER A 181 -0.11 15.81 -12.62
CA SER A 181 1.10 15.26 -13.25
C SER A 181 2.19 14.98 -12.22
N ALA A 182 2.35 15.88 -11.23
CA ALA A 182 3.29 15.68 -10.14
C ALA A 182 2.87 14.48 -9.26
N ALA A 183 1.59 14.37 -8.89
CA ALA A 183 1.08 13.24 -8.12
C ALA A 183 1.28 11.91 -8.85
N PHE A 184 0.99 11.87 -10.15
CA PHE A 184 1.24 10.69 -10.99
C PHE A 184 2.72 10.32 -11.03
N ALA A 185 3.61 11.30 -11.23
CA ALA A 185 5.05 11.06 -11.23
C ALA A 185 5.54 10.50 -9.88
N VAL A 186 5.04 11.04 -8.76
CA VAL A 186 5.37 10.53 -7.41
C VAL A 186 4.90 9.08 -7.22
N ILE A 187 3.68 8.75 -7.67
CA ILE A 187 3.14 7.39 -7.57
C ILE A 187 3.96 6.43 -8.41
N VAL A 188 4.27 6.79 -9.66
CA VAL A 188 5.08 5.94 -10.55
C VAL A 188 6.50 5.77 -10.00
N ALA A 189 7.14 6.85 -9.57
CA ALA A 189 8.48 6.78 -8.99
C ALA A 189 8.51 5.93 -7.70
N SER A 190 7.50 6.08 -6.83
CA SER A 190 7.39 5.27 -5.61
C SER A 190 7.11 3.79 -5.91
N TRP A 191 6.34 3.49 -6.97
CA TRP A 191 6.13 2.12 -7.42
C TRP A 191 7.40 1.49 -7.96
N LEU A 192 8.17 2.22 -8.78
CA LEU A 192 9.46 1.75 -9.28
C LEU A 192 10.42 1.52 -8.11
N LEU A 193 10.50 2.46 -7.17
CA LEU A 193 11.31 2.29 -5.97
C LEU A 193 10.88 1.06 -5.18
N PHE A 194 9.58 0.85 -4.97
CA PHE A 194 9.05 -0.33 -4.30
C PHE A 194 9.44 -1.62 -5.04
N ALA A 195 9.30 -1.66 -6.36
CA ALA A 195 9.59 -2.84 -7.17
C ALA A 195 11.10 -3.19 -7.16
N TYR A 196 11.98 -2.18 -7.16
CA TYR A 196 13.43 -2.38 -7.18
C TYR A 196 14.09 -2.41 -5.79
N ALA A 197 13.36 -2.07 -4.72
CA ALA A 197 13.90 -2.05 -3.35
C ALA A 197 14.00 -3.44 -2.68
N ASN A 198 13.88 -4.52 -3.44
CA ASN A 198 13.87 -5.87 -2.92
C ASN A 198 12.83 -6.06 -1.79
N PRO A 199 11.52 -6.00 -2.09
CA PRO A 199 10.47 -6.08 -1.09
C PRO A 199 10.52 -7.39 -0.27
N GLU A 200 10.92 -8.50 -0.87
CA GLU A 200 11.01 -9.78 -0.17
C GLU A 200 12.22 -9.83 0.77
N GLY A 201 13.32 -9.20 0.42
CA GLY A 201 14.42 -9.00 1.34
C GLY A 201 14.05 -8.16 2.55
N VAL A 202 13.25 -7.11 2.35
CA VAL A 202 12.71 -6.29 3.46
C VAL A 202 11.79 -7.10 4.35
N ILE A 203 10.91 -7.94 3.76
CA ILE A 203 10.02 -8.84 4.49
C ILE A 203 10.81 -9.83 5.33
N ALA A 204 11.80 -10.49 4.73
CA ALA A 204 12.65 -11.45 5.41
C ALA A 204 13.40 -10.81 6.59
N ALA A 205 14.08 -9.68 6.36
CA ALA A 205 14.82 -8.96 7.38
C ALA A 205 13.93 -8.50 8.54
N TYR A 206 12.74 -7.98 8.25
CA TYR A 206 11.79 -7.55 9.26
C TYR A 206 11.32 -8.72 10.13
N ASN A 207 10.92 -9.84 9.50
CA ASN A 207 10.36 -10.97 10.21
C ASN A 207 11.40 -11.68 11.09
N VAL A 208 12.63 -11.87 10.59
CA VAL A 208 13.72 -12.46 11.38
C VAL A 208 14.06 -11.60 12.60
N ARG A 209 14.26 -10.30 12.40
CA ARG A 209 14.61 -9.39 13.51
C ARG A 209 13.50 -9.29 14.55
N ARG A 210 12.24 -9.37 14.11
CA ARG A 210 11.09 -9.26 15.00
C ARG A 210 10.84 -10.55 15.78
N ALA A 211 10.91 -11.69 15.13
CA ALA A 211 10.53 -12.97 15.72
C ALA A 211 11.63 -13.59 16.60
N GLY A 212 12.90 -13.18 16.41
CA GLY A 212 14.03 -13.77 17.14
C GLY A 212 14.09 -15.29 16.94
N ALA A 213 13.90 -16.05 18.03
CA ALA A 213 13.93 -17.51 17.98
C ALA A 213 12.65 -18.14 17.36
N LYS A 214 11.54 -17.38 17.26
CA LYS A 214 10.23 -17.87 16.75
C LYS A 214 9.98 -17.44 15.30
N VAL A 215 10.95 -17.69 14.44
CA VAL A 215 10.86 -17.35 13.01
C VAL A 215 9.97 -18.35 12.29
N ASP A 216 9.00 -17.86 11.49
CA ASP A 216 8.22 -18.68 10.56
C ASP A 216 9.07 -19.05 9.35
N VAL A 217 9.76 -20.18 9.47
CA VAL A 217 10.69 -20.71 8.44
C VAL A 217 9.93 -21.12 7.19
N GLU A 218 8.72 -21.66 7.33
CA GLU A 218 7.91 -22.10 6.19
C GLU A 218 7.54 -20.92 5.31
N TYR A 219 7.02 -19.84 5.91
CA TYR A 219 6.74 -18.61 5.18
C TYR A 219 8.00 -18.02 4.52
N LEU A 220 9.13 -17.95 5.25
CA LEU A 220 10.37 -17.40 4.70
C LEU A 220 10.93 -18.26 3.56
N SER A 221 10.82 -19.59 3.63
CA SER A 221 11.29 -20.49 2.57
C SER A 221 10.44 -20.43 1.30
N GLY A 222 9.22 -19.89 1.38
CA GLY A 222 8.35 -19.61 0.23
C GLY A 222 8.64 -18.28 -0.49
N LEU A 223 9.58 -17.47 0.01
CA LEU A 223 9.99 -16.24 -0.66
C LEU A 223 10.87 -16.52 -1.89
N SER A 224 11.00 -15.52 -2.78
CA SER A 224 11.88 -15.61 -3.94
C SER A 224 13.37 -15.55 -3.54
N PRO A 225 14.30 -15.92 -4.45
CA PRO A 225 15.73 -15.81 -4.23
C PRO A 225 16.22 -14.42 -3.84
N ASP A 226 15.44 -13.37 -4.12
CA ASP A 226 15.77 -11.99 -3.74
C ASP A 226 15.84 -11.80 -2.22
N ALA A 227 15.14 -12.64 -1.44
CA ALA A 227 15.23 -12.66 0.01
C ALA A 227 16.58 -13.12 0.54
N LEU A 228 17.36 -13.88 -0.23
CA LEU A 228 18.65 -14.44 0.18
C LEU A 228 19.67 -13.35 0.55
N ALA A 229 19.65 -12.23 -0.15
CA ALA A 229 20.53 -11.10 0.16
C ALA A 229 20.34 -10.59 1.61
N ALA A 230 19.12 -10.68 2.14
CA ALA A 230 18.80 -10.29 3.50
C ALA A 230 18.96 -11.45 4.52
N LEU A 231 18.65 -12.67 4.13
CA LEU A 231 18.69 -13.85 5.02
C LEU A 231 20.13 -14.32 5.33
N LYS A 232 21.04 -14.30 4.35
CA LYS A 232 22.43 -14.76 4.54
C LYS A 232 23.19 -14.04 5.67
N PRO A 233 23.21 -12.70 5.76
CA PRO A 233 23.88 -12.04 6.88
C PRO A 233 23.20 -12.34 8.21
N LEU A 234 21.85 -12.49 8.23
CA LEU A 234 21.08 -12.79 9.42
C LEU A 234 21.24 -14.26 9.89
N ALA A 235 21.67 -15.17 9.03
CA ALA A 235 21.97 -16.58 9.39
C ALA A 235 23.07 -16.69 10.44
N LYS A 236 23.97 -15.70 10.53
CA LYS A 236 25.00 -15.65 11.57
C LYS A 236 24.45 -15.38 12.97
N GLU A 237 23.31 -14.70 13.05
CA GLU A 237 22.65 -14.30 14.30
C GLU A 237 21.46 -15.21 14.63
N ASN A 238 20.87 -15.83 13.62
CA ASN A 238 19.68 -16.67 13.74
C ASN A 238 19.77 -17.88 12.83
N ALA A 239 19.95 -19.07 13.40
CA ALA A 239 20.07 -20.33 12.66
C ALA A 239 18.85 -20.61 11.76
N TRP A 240 17.64 -20.21 12.18
CA TRP A 240 16.43 -20.39 11.38
C TRP A 240 16.42 -19.56 10.09
N ALA A 241 17.09 -18.40 10.10
CA ALA A 241 17.29 -17.64 8.86
C ALA A 241 18.21 -18.39 7.88
N GLY A 242 19.20 -19.13 8.39
CA GLY A 242 20.05 -20.03 7.60
C GLY A 242 19.25 -21.18 7.00
N VAL A 243 18.41 -21.85 7.78
CA VAL A 243 17.52 -22.92 7.31
C VAL A 243 16.58 -22.43 6.21
N ALA A 244 15.97 -21.26 6.38
CA ALA A 244 15.10 -20.67 5.35
C ALA A 244 15.88 -20.33 4.08
N ALA A 245 17.09 -19.76 4.20
CA ALA A 245 17.95 -19.44 3.06
C ALA A 245 18.36 -20.70 2.27
N ASN A 246 18.71 -21.80 2.97
CA ASN A 246 19.05 -23.06 2.34
C ASN A 246 17.86 -23.67 1.60
N ARG A 247 16.65 -23.67 2.19
CA ARG A 247 15.43 -24.16 1.52
C ARG A 247 15.08 -23.35 0.27
N ILE A 248 15.23 -22.02 0.31
CA ILE A 248 15.08 -21.20 -0.89
C ILE A 248 16.10 -21.62 -1.94
N GLY A 249 17.39 -21.74 -1.55
CA GLY A 249 18.46 -22.15 -2.46
C GLY A 249 18.18 -23.50 -3.14
N ASP A 250 17.76 -24.48 -2.39
CA ASP A 250 17.46 -25.82 -2.89
C ASP A 250 16.23 -25.83 -3.80
N GLY A 251 15.16 -25.08 -3.45
CA GLY A 251 13.95 -24.97 -4.27
C GLY A 251 14.18 -24.30 -5.63
N TYR A 252 15.23 -23.49 -5.75
CA TYR A 252 15.53 -22.75 -6.98
C TYR A 252 16.73 -23.31 -7.77
N ARG A 253 17.33 -24.42 -7.36
CA ARG A 253 18.45 -25.06 -8.10
C ARG A 253 18.02 -25.67 -9.43
N ASP A 254 16.81 -26.21 -9.51
CA ASP A 254 16.29 -26.95 -10.66
C ASP A 254 15.37 -26.11 -11.57
N ILE A 255 15.46 -24.76 -11.50
CA ILE A 255 14.57 -23.89 -12.24
C ILE A 255 14.92 -23.86 -13.74
N SER A 256 13.88 -23.97 -14.57
CA SER A 256 13.99 -23.84 -16.02
C SER A 256 14.45 -22.42 -16.43
N ALA A 257 15.08 -22.33 -17.61
CA ALA A 257 15.60 -21.06 -18.15
C ALA A 257 14.55 -19.93 -18.23
N TYR A 258 13.26 -20.25 -18.16
CA TYR A 258 12.14 -19.29 -18.23
C TYR A 258 11.81 -18.60 -16.89
N GLU A 259 12.24 -19.18 -15.77
CA GLU A 259 12.02 -18.63 -14.42
C GLU A 259 13.31 -17.98 -13.86
N TRP A 260 14.29 -17.82 -14.73
CA TRP A 260 15.61 -17.35 -14.40
C TRP A 260 15.58 -15.90 -13.87
N SER A 261 16.17 -15.67 -12.71
CA SER A 261 16.50 -14.35 -12.18
C SER A 261 18.02 -14.20 -12.05
N LEU A 262 18.51 -12.96 -12.11
CA LEU A 262 19.93 -12.67 -11.90
C LEU A 262 20.40 -13.17 -10.53
N THR A 263 19.52 -13.16 -9.54
CA THR A 263 19.78 -13.59 -8.17
C THR A 263 20.00 -15.09 -8.09
N CYS A 264 19.31 -15.91 -8.91
CA CYS A 264 19.53 -17.34 -8.98
C CYS A 264 20.95 -17.73 -9.44
N ARG A 265 21.56 -16.94 -10.31
CA ARG A 265 22.97 -17.12 -10.73
C ARG A 265 23.98 -16.84 -9.63
N LEU A 266 23.62 -16.04 -8.66
CA LEU A 266 24.48 -15.64 -7.54
C LEU A 266 24.27 -16.53 -6.31
N LEU A 267 23.47 -17.62 -6.45
CA LEU A 267 23.32 -18.61 -5.40
C LEU A 267 24.66 -19.33 -5.17
N PRO A 268 25.38 -19.11 -4.07
CA PRO A 268 26.52 -19.94 -3.73
C PRO A 268 26.04 -21.34 -3.37
N GLU A 269 26.93 -22.32 -3.53
CA GLU A 269 26.74 -23.63 -2.88
C GLU A 269 26.60 -23.42 -1.37
N THR A 270 25.39 -23.57 -0.85
CA THR A 270 25.14 -23.50 0.58
C THR A 270 25.41 -24.86 1.18
N ALA A 271 26.41 -24.95 2.05
CA ALA A 271 26.55 -26.10 2.92
C ALA A 271 25.30 -26.21 3.81
N ALA A 272 24.63 -27.33 3.84
CA ALA A 272 23.48 -27.57 4.70
C ALA A 272 23.94 -27.42 6.16
N GLU A 273 23.59 -26.35 6.82
CA GLU A 273 23.76 -26.30 8.27
C GLU A 273 22.74 -27.23 8.92
N PRO A 274 23.15 -28.00 9.94
CA PRO A 274 22.25 -28.94 10.63
C PRO A 274 21.10 -28.16 11.27
N ILE A 275 19.88 -28.70 11.15
CA ILE A 275 18.69 -28.18 11.82
C ILE A 275 18.95 -28.19 13.32
N PRO A 276 18.71 -27.11 14.07
CA PRO A 276 18.88 -27.09 15.51
C PRO A 276 18.04 -28.21 16.15
N GLU A 277 18.70 -29.14 16.83
CA GLU A 277 18.03 -30.23 17.51
C GLU A 277 17.20 -29.69 18.69
N GLY A 278 15.91 -29.99 18.73
CA GLY A 278 15.02 -29.74 19.88
C GLY A 278 14.10 -28.55 19.81
N GLU A 279 14.16 -27.70 18.77
CA GLU A 279 13.22 -26.57 18.60
C GLU A 279 12.32 -26.80 17.39
N SER A 280 11.00 -26.82 17.63
CA SER A 280 10.02 -26.81 16.54
C SER A 280 9.90 -25.40 15.95
N PRO A 281 10.00 -25.22 14.61
CA PRO A 281 9.79 -23.94 13.96
C PRO A 281 8.32 -23.49 13.97
N TYR A 282 7.41 -24.34 14.45
CA TYR A 282 6.00 -24.05 14.49
C TYR A 282 5.64 -23.24 15.73
N VAL A 283 5.21 -22.01 15.52
CA VAL A 283 4.38 -21.31 16.48
C VAL A 283 2.96 -21.83 16.26
N GLY A 284 2.51 -22.76 17.11
CA GLY A 284 1.10 -23.17 17.13
C GLY A 284 0.22 -21.93 17.31
N ASP A 285 -0.85 -21.88 16.52
CA ASP A 285 -1.93 -20.91 16.71
C ASP A 285 -2.57 -21.14 18.09
N GLU A 286 -2.23 -20.32 19.08
CA GLU A 286 -2.98 -20.07 20.31
C GLU A 286 -3.46 -18.62 20.35
#